data_be9352f4c7ae2a90d1e316c9df38224d
#
_entry.id   be9352f4c7ae2a90d1e316c9df38224d
#
_cell.length_a   1.000
_cell.length_b   1.000
_cell.length_c   1.000
_cell.angle_alpha   90.00
_cell.angle_beta   90.00
_cell.angle_gamma   90.00
#
_symmetry.space_group_name_H-M   'P 1'
#
loop_
_entity.id
_entity.type
_entity.pdbx_description
1 polymer ?
#
loop_
_entity_poly.entity_id
_entity_poly.type
_entity_poly.pdbx_seq_one_letter_code
_entity_poly.pdbx_strand_id
1 'polypeptide(L)'
;MKSNFYNAQVMIIDDSPESIEVAANILKKADYQLKVAINANIAMELIKKDMPTIILLDVNLPDIDGFTFCEKLKKNKDYMDIPIIFLTASNDEKSIQKAFNIGACDYVTKPFNAKELLARVNTQIKLYKQQKELMKAYNELDSFCDIIAHDLKAPLLSIHQLINIFQEDYKSHLNDDGNDLLQVVDKKSLELIKMIKYLLDFSRAGKSEIKNTDIDMQEYCKKVFSEMIDITSDRDIAFNVGKLPTILGDKILIKQFLQNIISNAIKYTSVRKKAIIEFTCEEKNNVYVFFCKDNGVGFDMLYADKLFRVFERLHSSREFPGNGVGLAICKRIIQRHGGKIWLEGEIDKGTKCWFTIPK
;
A
#
# COMPACT_ATOMS: atom_id res chain seq x y z
N MET A 1 -30.72 14.97 12.18
CA MET A 1 -30.17 13.85 11.40
C MET A 1 -29.96 12.68 12.36
N LYS A 2 -30.85 11.67 12.33
CA LYS A 2 -30.64 10.41 13.10
C LYS A 2 -29.49 9.68 12.41
N SER A 3 -28.37 9.57 13.10
CA SER A 3 -27.16 8.93 12.56
C SER A 3 -27.41 7.42 12.36
N ASN A 4 -27.01 6.89 11.22
CA ASN A 4 -27.10 5.49 10.78
C ASN A 4 -26.21 4.52 11.63
N PHE A 5 -26.28 4.62 12.96
CA PHE A 5 -25.54 3.74 13.89
C PHE A 5 -26.34 2.51 14.32
N TYR A 6 -27.59 2.38 13.83
CA TYR A 6 -28.45 1.21 14.03
C TYR A 6 -27.70 -0.05 13.55
N ASN A 7 -27.43 -0.98 14.44
CA ASN A 7 -26.73 -2.27 14.30
C ASN A 7 -25.25 -2.34 14.65
N ALA A 8 -24.64 -1.34 15.31
CA ALA A 8 -23.30 -1.54 15.82
C ALA A 8 -23.34 -2.37 17.12
N GLN A 9 -22.55 -3.42 17.18
CA GLN A 9 -22.44 -4.29 18.33
C GLN A 9 -21.27 -3.84 19.20
N VAL A 10 -21.57 -3.44 20.44
CA VAL A 10 -20.58 -3.05 21.45
C VAL A 10 -20.37 -4.21 22.41
N MET A 11 -19.15 -4.65 22.58
CA MET A 11 -18.80 -5.63 23.61
C MET A 11 -18.23 -4.94 24.82
N ILE A 12 -18.78 -5.21 26.01
CA ILE A 12 -18.28 -4.72 27.31
C ILE A 12 -17.58 -5.89 27.97
N ILE A 13 -16.33 -5.69 28.36
CA ILE A 13 -15.50 -6.67 29.06
C ILE A 13 -15.06 -6.03 30.38
N ASP A 14 -15.67 -6.45 31.48
CA ASP A 14 -15.46 -5.89 32.82
C ASP A 14 -15.94 -6.97 33.83
N ASP A 15 -15.25 -7.11 34.95
CA ASP A 15 -15.63 -8.07 36.00
C ASP A 15 -16.62 -7.51 37.02
N SER A 16 -16.80 -6.17 37.04
CA SER A 16 -17.72 -5.47 37.91
C SER A 16 -19.13 -5.42 37.35
N PRO A 17 -20.11 -6.11 37.98
CA PRO A 17 -21.51 -6.03 37.56
C PRO A 17 -22.07 -4.61 37.52
N GLU A 18 -21.66 -3.76 38.49
CA GLU A 18 -22.10 -2.36 38.57
C GLU A 18 -21.59 -1.55 37.37
N SER A 19 -20.32 -1.69 37.00
CA SER A 19 -19.72 -1.05 35.82
C SER A 19 -20.42 -1.49 34.53
N ILE A 20 -20.65 -2.78 34.38
CA ILE A 20 -21.37 -3.36 33.23
C ILE A 20 -22.77 -2.76 33.13
N GLU A 21 -23.53 -2.74 34.24
CA GLU A 21 -24.91 -2.25 34.26
C GLU A 21 -24.98 -0.77 33.86
N VAL A 22 -24.11 0.07 34.41
CA VAL A 22 -24.04 1.49 34.06
C VAL A 22 -23.71 1.70 32.58
N ALA A 23 -22.64 1.07 32.09
CA ALA A 23 -22.27 1.18 30.70
C ALA A 23 -23.34 0.64 29.74
N ALA A 24 -23.93 -0.51 30.08
CA ALA A 24 -25.00 -1.13 29.30
C ALA A 24 -26.25 -0.24 29.24
N ASN A 25 -26.66 0.37 30.34
CA ASN A 25 -27.81 1.26 30.38
C ASN A 25 -27.60 2.52 29.52
N ILE A 26 -26.38 3.07 29.53
CA ILE A 26 -26.02 4.23 28.68
C ILE A 26 -26.10 3.83 27.19
N LEU A 27 -25.52 2.71 26.80
CA LEU A 27 -25.43 2.26 25.42
C LEU A 27 -26.75 1.75 24.88
N LYS A 28 -27.58 1.04 25.69
CA LYS A 28 -28.93 0.60 25.30
C LYS A 28 -29.85 1.77 24.97
N LYS A 29 -29.75 2.88 25.73
CA LYS A 29 -30.53 4.11 25.45
C LYS A 29 -30.13 4.76 24.12
N ALA A 30 -28.97 4.41 23.57
CA ALA A 30 -28.47 4.87 22.28
C ALA A 30 -28.64 3.81 21.16
N ASP A 31 -29.49 2.78 21.39
CA ASP A 31 -29.85 1.73 20.45
C ASP A 31 -28.67 0.86 19.98
N TYR A 32 -27.62 0.67 20.80
CA TYR A 32 -26.56 -0.28 20.53
C TYR A 32 -26.94 -1.71 20.91
N GLN A 33 -26.52 -2.67 20.07
CA GLN A 33 -26.53 -4.09 20.45
C GLN A 33 -25.35 -4.37 21.38
N LEU A 34 -25.63 -5.10 22.48
CA LEU A 34 -24.62 -5.31 23.50
C LEU A 34 -24.27 -6.79 23.65
N LYS A 35 -22.97 -7.04 23.80
CA LYS A 35 -22.41 -8.27 24.34
C LYS A 35 -21.65 -7.94 25.63
N VAL A 36 -21.72 -8.87 26.57
CA VAL A 36 -21.04 -8.70 27.85
C VAL A 36 -20.19 -9.92 28.13
N ALA A 37 -18.99 -9.71 28.60
CA ALA A 37 -18.08 -10.73 29.09
C ALA A 37 -17.49 -10.27 30.43
N ILE A 38 -17.43 -11.17 31.40
CA ILE A 38 -16.90 -10.87 32.74
C ILE A 38 -15.41 -11.20 32.90
N ASN A 39 -14.78 -11.72 31.86
CA ASN A 39 -13.35 -12.02 31.78
C ASN A 39 -12.91 -12.18 30.32
N ALA A 40 -11.60 -12.24 30.10
CA ALA A 40 -11.00 -12.32 28.77
C ALA A 40 -11.29 -13.65 28.06
N ASN A 41 -11.41 -14.76 28.78
CA ASN A 41 -11.68 -16.06 28.18
C ASN A 41 -13.08 -16.09 27.53
N ILE A 42 -14.11 -15.66 28.28
CA ILE A 42 -15.48 -15.54 27.76
C ILE A 42 -15.53 -14.55 26.60
N ALA A 43 -14.81 -13.41 26.72
CA ALA A 43 -14.72 -12.43 25.66
C ALA A 43 -14.17 -13.04 24.37
N MET A 44 -13.11 -13.82 24.45
CA MET A 44 -12.50 -14.47 23.28
C MET A 44 -13.44 -15.48 22.62
N GLU A 45 -14.21 -16.25 23.39
CA GLU A 45 -15.22 -17.17 22.84
C GLU A 45 -16.34 -16.43 22.10
N LEU A 46 -16.81 -15.31 22.68
CA LEU A 46 -17.83 -14.48 22.05
C LEU A 46 -17.33 -13.78 20.79
N ILE A 47 -16.07 -13.30 20.78
CA ILE A 47 -15.44 -12.68 19.61
C ILE A 47 -15.31 -13.68 18.46
N LYS A 48 -14.89 -14.91 18.75
CA LYS A 48 -14.77 -15.98 17.72
C LYS A 48 -16.12 -16.35 17.11
N LYS A 49 -17.19 -16.31 17.90
CA LYS A 49 -18.54 -16.66 17.43
C LYS A 49 -19.15 -15.54 16.58
N ASP A 50 -18.95 -14.30 16.98
CA ASP A 50 -19.53 -13.14 16.31
C ASP A 50 -18.76 -11.88 16.72
N MET A 51 -18.08 -11.27 15.75
CA MET A 51 -17.11 -10.20 15.95
C MET A 51 -17.80 -8.86 16.29
N PRO A 52 -17.48 -8.20 17.42
CA PRO A 52 -18.08 -6.93 17.78
C PRO A 52 -17.53 -5.78 16.90
N THR A 53 -18.32 -4.71 16.78
CA THR A 53 -17.91 -3.51 16.08
C THR A 53 -16.88 -2.70 16.88
N ILE A 54 -16.96 -2.77 18.22
CA ILE A 54 -16.07 -2.09 19.18
C ILE A 54 -16.06 -2.85 20.49
N ILE A 55 -14.93 -2.78 21.21
CA ILE A 55 -14.75 -3.36 22.54
C ILE A 55 -14.52 -2.24 23.54
N LEU A 56 -15.28 -2.27 24.63
CA LEU A 56 -15.00 -1.54 25.88
C LEU A 56 -14.33 -2.53 26.82
N LEU A 57 -13.10 -2.28 27.21
CA LEU A 57 -12.25 -3.22 27.94
C LEU A 57 -11.77 -2.65 29.26
N ASP A 58 -12.11 -3.32 30.36
CA ASP A 58 -11.51 -2.96 31.64
C ASP A 58 -10.03 -3.32 31.69
N VAL A 59 -9.26 -2.48 32.37
CA VAL A 59 -7.83 -2.72 32.60
C VAL A 59 -7.63 -3.92 33.52
N ASN A 60 -8.45 -4.05 34.55
CA ASN A 60 -8.34 -5.10 35.57
C ASN A 60 -9.35 -6.21 35.30
N LEU A 61 -8.91 -7.33 34.74
CA LEU A 61 -9.74 -8.53 34.58
C LEU A 61 -9.24 -9.64 35.52
N PRO A 62 -10.12 -10.57 35.93
CA PRO A 62 -9.76 -11.59 36.93
C PRO A 62 -8.80 -12.66 36.39
N ASP A 63 -8.78 -12.89 35.09
CA ASP A 63 -8.01 -13.98 34.46
C ASP A 63 -6.74 -13.49 33.75
N ILE A 64 -6.72 -12.28 33.22
CA ILE A 64 -5.57 -11.68 32.54
C ILE A 64 -5.68 -10.16 32.57
N ASP A 65 -4.55 -9.45 32.69
CA ASP A 65 -4.50 -7.99 32.57
C ASP A 65 -5.07 -7.52 31.21
N GLY A 66 -5.97 -6.54 31.24
CA GLY A 66 -6.64 -6.02 30.05
C GLY A 66 -5.67 -5.48 28.99
N PHE A 67 -4.52 -4.93 29.38
CA PHE A 67 -3.46 -4.53 28.44
C PHE A 67 -2.92 -5.74 27.68
N THR A 68 -2.64 -6.84 28.39
CA THR A 68 -2.17 -8.10 27.78
C THR A 68 -3.22 -8.71 26.85
N PHE A 69 -4.49 -8.61 27.20
CA PHE A 69 -5.59 -9.08 26.35
C PHE A 69 -5.71 -8.23 25.06
N CYS A 70 -5.62 -6.90 25.19
CA CYS A 70 -5.57 -5.98 24.06
C CYS A 70 -4.41 -6.33 23.11
N GLU A 71 -3.21 -6.51 23.64
CA GLU A 71 -2.03 -6.88 22.85
C GLU A 71 -2.22 -8.20 22.09
N LYS A 72 -2.83 -9.20 22.72
CA LYS A 72 -3.18 -10.48 22.06
C LYS A 72 -4.15 -10.27 20.89
N LEU A 73 -5.18 -9.44 21.06
CA LEU A 73 -6.12 -9.11 20.00
C LEU A 73 -5.44 -8.35 18.86
N LYS A 74 -4.60 -7.37 19.19
CA LYS A 74 -3.89 -6.55 18.21
C LYS A 74 -2.80 -7.30 17.42
N LYS A 75 -2.25 -8.37 17.96
CA LYS A 75 -1.31 -9.27 17.26
C LYS A 75 -2.00 -10.28 16.35
N ASN A 76 -3.31 -10.49 16.50
CA ASN A 76 -4.06 -11.43 15.66
C ASN A 76 -4.66 -10.72 14.45
N LYS A 77 -4.34 -11.20 13.24
CA LYS A 77 -4.79 -10.62 11.96
C LYS A 77 -6.31 -10.52 11.84
N ASP A 78 -7.06 -11.45 12.44
CA ASP A 78 -8.51 -11.46 12.36
C ASP A 78 -9.19 -10.42 13.26
N TYR A 79 -8.50 -10.00 14.34
CA TYR A 79 -9.08 -9.14 15.38
C TYR A 79 -8.39 -7.80 15.53
N MET A 80 -7.22 -7.60 14.89
CA MET A 80 -6.38 -6.41 15.07
C MET A 80 -7.09 -5.09 14.72
N ASP A 81 -8.05 -5.13 13.81
CA ASP A 81 -8.78 -3.95 13.35
C ASP A 81 -9.93 -3.53 14.28
N ILE A 82 -10.35 -4.38 15.23
CA ILE A 82 -11.44 -4.05 16.16
C ILE A 82 -10.98 -2.88 17.05
N PRO A 83 -11.70 -1.74 17.05
CA PRO A 83 -11.38 -0.64 17.96
C PRO A 83 -11.61 -1.05 19.41
N ILE A 84 -10.65 -0.70 20.28
CA ILE A 84 -10.68 -1.00 21.72
C ILE A 84 -10.59 0.30 22.49
N ILE A 85 -11.58 0.57 23.35
CA ILE A 85 -11.60 1.67 24.31
C ILE A 85 -11.37 1.07 25.69
N PHE A 86 -10.34 1.54 26.39
CA PHE A 86 -10.12 1.12 27.77
C PHE A 86 -11.06 1.81 28.75
N LEU A 87 -11.56 1.05 29.70
CA LEU A 87 -12.28 1.54 30.88
C LEU A 87 -11.30 1.55 32.05
N THR A 88 -11.01 2.71 32.63
CA THR A 88 -9.99 2.88 33.68
C THR A 88 -10.51 3.64 34.89
N ALA A 89 -10.07 3.27 36.08
CA ALA A 89 -10.37 3.99 37.30
C ALA A 89 -9.42 5.19 37.57
N SER A 90 -8.34 5.28 36.78
CA SER A 90 -7.27 6.29 37.01
C SER A 90 -7.01 7.12 35.75
N ASN A 91 -6.76 8.41 35.96
CA ASN A 91 -6.22 9.33 34.95
C ASN A 91 -4.67 9.31 34.92
N ASP A 92 -4.04 8.20 35.34
CA ASP A 92 -2.58 8.09 35.33
C ASP A 92 -2.07 8.12 33.89
N GLU A 93 -1.27 9.14 33.57
CA GLU A 93 -0.68 9.34 32.23
C GLU A 93 0.09 8.12 31.75
N LYS A 94 0.75 7.37 32.61
CA LYS A 94 1.53 6.18 32.25
C LYS A 94 0.63 5.05 31.74
N SER A 95 -0.50 4.83 32.39
CA SER A 95 -1.50 3.83 31.99
C SER A 95 -2.15 4.19 30.66
N ILE A 96 -2.45 5.47 30.46
CA ILE A 96 -3.00 6.00 29.19
C ILE A 96 -1.99 5.84 28.05
N GLN A 97 -0.73 6.22 28.28
CA GLN A 97 0.33 6.09 27.29
C GLN A 97 0.59 4.62 26.93
N LYS A 98 0.56 3.71 27.91
CA LYS A 98 0.66 2.27 27.69
C LYS A 98 -0.49 1.77 26.80
N ALA A 99 -1.74 2.18 27.06
CA ALA A 99 -2.91 1.81 26.29
C ALA A 99 -2.75 2.15 24.79
N PHE A 100 -2.34 3.39 24.49
CA PHE A 100 -2.12 3.81 23.09
C PHE A 100 -0.96 3.07 22.41
N ASN A 101 0.13 2.81 23.14
CA ASN A 101 1.30 2.11 22.59
C ASN A 101 0.99 0.66 22.16
N ILE A 102 0.02 -0.01 22.82
CA ILE A 102 -0.42 -1.36 22.46
C ILE A 102 -1.55 -1.39 21.42
N GLY A 103 -1.98 -0.21 20.92
CA GLY A 103 -2.94 -0.11 19.84
C GLY A 103 -4.40 0.09 20.26
N ALA A 104 -4.66 0.50 21.50
CA ALA A 104 -5.99 1.02 21.86
C ALA A 104 -6.29 2.32 21.15
N CYS A 105 -7.55 2.56 20.81
CA CYS A 105 -7.96 3.76 20.10
C CYS A 105 -8.38 4.91 21.02
N ASP A 106 -8.78 4.60 22.27
CA ASP A 106 -9.22 5.60 23.23
C ASP A 106 -9.30 5.01 24.66
N TYR A 107 -9.68 5.83 25.65
CA TYR A 107 -9.98 5.41 27.02
C TYR A 107 -11.15 6.21 27.59
N VAL A 108 -11.82 5.68 28.61
CA VAL A 108 -12.90 6.34 29.39
C VAL A 108 -12.68 6.06 30.86
N THR A 109 -12.79 7.12 31.68
CA THR A 109 -12.61 6.99 33.13
C THR A 109 -13.90 6.58 33.83
N LYS A 110 -13.77 5.71 34.83
CA LYS A 110 -14.83 5.37 35.79
C LYS A 110 -14.84 6.42 36.96
N PRO A 111 -16.00 6.90 37.42
CA PRO A 111 -17.37 6.58 36.97
C PRO A 111 -17.70 7.23 35.62
N PHE A 112 -18.50 6.52 34.78
CA PHE A 112 -18.77 6.93 33.42
C PHE A 112 -19.63 8.18 33.33
N ASN A 113 -19.15 9.18 32.59
CA ASN A 113 -20.00 10.25 32.09
C ASN A 113 -20.70 9.75 30.81
N ALA A 114 -22.05 9.72 30.82
CA ALA A 114 -22.82 9.17 29.70
C ALA A 114 -22.55 9.90 28.37
N LYS A 115 -22.40 11.23 28.38
CA LYS A 115 -22.12 12.01 27.17
C LYS A 115 -20.73 11.71 26.62
N GLU A 116 -19.74 11.56 27.51
CA GLU A 116 -18.37 11.25 27.13
C GLU A 116 -18.27 9.84 26.53
N LEU A 117 -18.80 8.81 27.24
CA LEU A 117 -18.78 7.43 26.75
C LEU A 117 -19.42 7.31 25.37
N LEU A 118 -20.61 7.89 25.19
CA LEU A 118 -21.31 7.88 23.90
C LEU A 118 -20.54 8.62 22.80
N ALA A 119 -19.94 9.77 23.11
CA ALA A 119 -19.18 10.54 22.14
C ALA A 119 -17.96 9.75 21.63
N ARG A 120 -17.20 9.11 22.52
CA ARG A 120 -16.03 8.31 22.18
C ARG A 120 -16.42 7.05 21.38
N VAL A 121 -17.42 6.30 21.85
CA VAL A 121 -17.93 5.10 21.17
C VAL A 121 -18.43 5.47 19.76
N ASN A 122 -19.24 6.53 19.63
CA ASN A 122 -19.74 7.00 18.33
C ASN A 122 -18.60 7.37 17.37
N THR A 123 -17.58 8.07 17.87
CA THR A 123 -16.43 8.51 17.06
C THR A 123 -15.66 7.30 16.53
N GLN A 124 -15.34 6.35 17.39
CA GLN A 124 -14.57 5.17 17.01
C GLN A 124 -15.36 4.25 16.07
N ILE A 125 -16.65 4.04 16.29
CA ILE A 125 -17.52 3.26 15.38
C ILE A 125 -17.59 3.95 14.00
N LYS A 126 -17.72 5.27 13.95
CA LYS A 126 -17.75 6.03 12.70
C LYS A 126 -16.45 5.86 11.93
N LEU A 127 -15.31 6.04 12.57
CA LEU A 127 -14.00 5.86 11.96
C LEU A 127 -13.81 4.43 11.43
N TYR A 128 -14.16 3.43 12.22
CA TYR A 128 -14.07 2.02 11.84
C TYR A 128 -14.94 1.69 10.62
N LYS A 129 -16.20 2.16 10.61
CA LYS A 129 -17.10 1.97 9.45
C LYS A 129 -16.56 2.65 8.20
N GLN A 130 -16.11 3.90 8.31
CA GLN A 130 -15.52 4.63 7.18
C GLN A 130 -14.28 3.93 6.63
N GLN A 131 -13.41 3.43 7.50
CA GLN A 131 -12.23 2.67 7.10
C GLN A 131 -12.60 1.37 6.36
N LYS A 132 -13.60 0.63 6.87
CA LYS A 132 -14.11 -0.59 6.20
C LYS A 132 -14.75 -0.30 4.85
N GLU A 133 -15.57 0.74 4.75
CA GLU A 133 -16.19 1.16 3.49
C GLU A 133 -15.13 1.57 2.45
N LEU A 134 -14.13 2.34 2.87
CA LEU A 134 -13.02 2.73 2.01
C LEU A 134 -12.24 1.50 1.52
N MET A 135 -11.92 0.56 2.41
CA MET A 135 -11.22 -0.67 2.05
C MET A 135 -12.04 -1.54 1.10
N LYS A 136 -13.36 -1.62 1.32
CA LYS A 136 -14.28 -2.35 0.44
C LYS A 136 -14.31 -1.72 -0.96
N ALA A 137 -14.49 -0.40 -1.05
CA ALA A 137 -14.49 0.33 -2.33
C ALA A 137 -13.14 0.17 -3.06
N TYR A 138 -12.05 0.21 -2.32
CA TYR A 138 -10.71 -0.02 -2.86
C TYR A 138 -10.56 -1.43 -3.45
N ASN A 139 -11.01 -2.46 -2.73
CA ASN A 139 -10.97 -3.85 -3.19
C ASN A 139 -11.88 -4.09 -4.41
N GLU A 140 -13.04 -3.45 -4.46
CA GLU A 140 -13.97 -3.50 -5.60
C GLU A 140 -13.33 -2.85 -6.84
N LEU A 141 -12.72 -1.68 -6.70
CA LEU A 141 -12.00 -1.01 -7.79
C LEU A 141 -10.84 -1.84 -8.32
N ASP A 142 -10.05 -2.45 -7.43
CA ASP A 142 -8.96 -3.33 -7.80
C ASP A 142 -9.44 -4.57 -8.58
N SER A 143 -10.55 -5.19 -8.12
CA SER A 143 -11.14 -6.34 -8.81
C SER A 143 -11.68 -5.98 -10.18
N PHE A 144 -12.28 -4.81 -10.31
CA PHE A 144 -12.74 -4.25 -11.58
C PHE A 144 -11.59 -4.04 -12.56
N CYS A 145 -10.45 -3.50 -12.09
CA CYS A 145 -9.25 -3.36 -12.93
C CYS A 145 -8.73 -4.71 -13.44
N ASP A 146 -8.73 -5.76 -12.60
CA ASP A 146 -8.30 -7.10 -13.01
C ASP A 146 -9.20 -7.68 -14.12
N ILE A 147 -10.53 -7.56 -13.96
CA ILE A 147 -11.52 -8.06 -14.94
C ILE A 147 -11.37 -7.34 -16.27
N ILE A 148 -11.39 -6.01 -16.26
CA ILE A 148 -11.27 -5.21 -17.48
C ILE A 148 -9.95 -5.49 -18.21
N ALA A 149 -8.86 -5.54 -17.48
CA ALA A 149 -7.56 -5.77 -18.08
C ALA A 149 -7.48 -7.16 -18.74
N HIS A 150 -8.09 -8.19 -18.14
CA HIS A 150 -8.20 -9.51 -18.74
C HIS A 150 -9.02 -9.47 -20.04
N ASP A 151 -10.20 -8.85 -19.99
CA ASP A 151 -11.15 -8.83 -21.09
C ASP A 151 -10.69 -7.96 -22.27
N LEU A 152 -9.87 -6.95 -22.01
CA LEU A 152 -9.25 -6.14 -23.07
C LEU A 152 -8.01 -6.80 -23.69
N LYS A 153 -7.30 -7.64 -22.93
CA LYS A 153 -6.08 -8.30 -23.44
C LYS A 153 -6.37 -9.29 -24.55
N ALA A 154 -7.43 -10.09 -24.44
CA ALA A 154 -7.75 -11.13 -25.41
C ALA A 154 -8.03 -10.57 -26.82
N PRO A 155 -8.94 -9.58 -27.02
CA PRO A 155 -9.19 -9.01 -28.33
C PRO A 155 -7.97 -8.30 -28.92
N LEU A 156 -7.14 -7.64 -28.12
CA LEU A 156 -5.92 -7.00 -28.61
C LEU A 156 -4.87 -8.00 -29.08
N LEU A 157 -4.73 -9.15 -28.39
CA LEU A 157 -3.88 -10.23 -28.86
C LEU A 157 -4.38 -10.81 -30.18
N SER A 158 -5.70 -10.96 -30.35
CA SER A 158 -6.30 -11.40 -31.61
C SER A 158 -6.04 -10.41 -32.74
N ILE A 159 -6.17 -9.09 -32.47
CA ILE A 159 -5.84 -8.06 -33.48
C ILE A 159 -4.37 -8.16 -33.89
N HIS A 160 -3.45 -8.28 -32.93
CA HIS A 160 -2.01 -8.42 -33.18
C HIS A 160 -1.72 -9.67 -34.02
N GLN A 161 -2.34 -10.82 -33.71
CA GLN A 161 -2.19 -12.06 -34.48
C GLN A 161 -2.72 -11.91 -35.91
N LEU A 162 -3.89 -11.27 -36.12
CA LEU A 162 -4.43 -11.01 -37.43
C LEU A 162 -3.52 -10.12 -38.30
N ILE A 163 -2.92 -9.09 -37.67
CA ILE A 163 -1.95 -8.22 -38.35
C ILE A 163 -0.72 -9.02 -38.79
N ASN A 164 -0.19 -9.89 -37.91
CA ASN A 164 0.96 -10.74 -38.26
C ASN A 164 0.64 -11.69 -39.44
N ILE A 165 -0.51 -12.37 -39.39
CA ILE A 165 -0.97 -13.23 -40.51
C ILE A 165 -1.07 -12.40 -41.80
N PHE A 166 -1.64 -11.20 -41.73
CA PHE A 166 -1.78 -10.34 -42.88
C PHE A 166 -0.43 -9.86 -43.42
N GLN A 167 0.53 -9.57 -42.57
CA GLN A 167 1.90 -9.21 -42.97
C GLN A 167 2.65 -10.41 -43.60
N GLU A 168 2.43 -11.64 -43.12
CA GLU A 168 3.08 -12.86 -43.67
C GLU A 168 2.47 -13.27 -45.02
N ASP A 169 1.13 -13.36 -45.08
CA ASP A 169 0.45 -13.98 -46.24
C ASP A 169 0.16 -12.98 -47.39
N TYR A 170 0.00 -11.68 -47.05
CA TYR A 170 -0.47 -10.68 -48.03
C TYR A 170 0.50 -9.52 -48.25
N LYS A 171 1.73 -9.60 -47.74
CA LYS A 171 2.75 -8.53 -47.89
C LYS A 171 2.99 -8.10 -49.33
N SER A 172 2.98 -9.05 -50.27
CA SER A 172 3.20 -8.79 -51.70
C SER A 172 2.01 -8.09 -52.39
N HIS A 173 0.84 -8.04 -51.72
CA HIS A 173 -0.38 -7.41 -52.27
C HIS A 173 -0.58 -5.98 -51.74
N LEU A 174 0.27 -5.54 -50.79
CA LEU A 174 0.24 -4.20 -50.21
C LEU A 174 1.30 -3.31 -50.88
N ASN A 175 0.94 -2.06 -51.11
CA ASN A 175 1.91 -1.03 -51.42
C ASN A 175 2.67 -0.60 -50.13
N ASP A 176 3.71 0.22 -50.29
CA ASP A 176 4.54 0.65 -49.17
C ASP A 176 3.71 1.40 -48.10
N ASP A 177 2.76 2.25 -48.51
CA ASP A 177 1.86 2.96 -47.61
C ASP A 177 0.99 2.01 -46.77
N GLY A 178 0.48 0.91 -47.41
CA GLY A 178 -0.31 -0.10 -46.71
C GLY A 178 0.51 -0.89 -45.68
N ASN A 179 1.77 -1.22 -46.01
CA ASN A 179 2.68 -1.85 -45.08
C ASN A 179 3.03 -0.97 -43.91
N ASP A 180 3.27 0.33 -44.14
CA ASP A 180 3.56 1.30 -43.10
C ASP A 180 2.36 1.48 -42.13
N LEU A 181 1.14 1.55 -42.65
CA LEU A 181 -0.08 1.61 -41.86
C LEU A 181 -0.25 0.38 -40.97
N LEU A 182 -0.03 -0.82 -41.50
CA LEU A 182 -0.11 -2.06 -40.73
C LEU A 182 0.94 -2.09 -39.60
N GLN A 183 2.17 -1.64 -39.87
CA GLN A 183 3.19 -1.52 -38.81
C GLN A 183 2.79 -0.55 -37.69
N VAL A 184 2.16 0.58 -38.05
CA VAL A 184 1.65 1.53 -37.09
C VAL A 184 0.55 0.91 -36.23
N VAL A 185 -0.40 0.17 -36.84
CA VAL A 185 -1.49 -0.49 -36.10
C VAL A 185 -0.93 -1.59 -35.19
N ASP A 186 0.02 -2.40 -35.68
CA ASP A 186 0.68 -3.42 -34.88
C ASP A 186 1.39 -2.84 -33.66
N LYS A 187 2.19 -1.82 -33.89
CA LYS A 187 2.88 -1.09 -32.81
C LYS A 187 1.90 -0.54 -31.76
N LYS A 188 0.76 0.00 -32.20
CA LYS A 188 -0.28 0.51 -31.31
C LYS A 188 -0.96 -0.60 -30.51
N SER A 189 -1.23 -1.74 -31.16
CA SER A 189 -1.77 -2.93 -30.49
C SER A 189 -0.83 -3.43 -29.38
N LEU A 190 0.46 -3.57 -29.66
CA LEU A 190 1.46 -3.96 -28.67
C LEU A 190 1.63 -2.93 -27.54
N GLU A 191 1.54 -1.63 -27.83
CA GLU A 191 1.55 -0.58 -26.82
C GLU A 191 0.36 -0.74 -25.85
N LEU A 192 -0.85 -1.02 -26.36
CA LEU A 192 -2.05 -1.25 -25.55
C LEU A 192 -1.94 -2.52 -24.71
N ILE A 193 -1.45 -3.63 -25.28
CA ILE A 193 -1.21 -4.88 -24.55
C ILE A 193 -0.23 -4.65 -23.37
N LYS A 194 0.84 -3.90 -23.59
CA LYS A 194 1.78 -3.52 -22.54
C LYS A 194 1.11 -2.66 -21.47
N MET A 195 0.26 -1.70 -21.85
CA MET A 195 -0.47 -0.83 -20.94
C MET A 195 -1.40 -1.62 -20.03
N ILE A 196 -2.13 -2.59 -20.60
CA ILE A 196 -3.00 -3.51 -19.84
C ILE A 196 -2.18 -4.36 -18.87
N LYS A 197 -1.03 -4.88 -19.30
CA LYS A 197 -0.14 -5.62 -18.40
C LYS A 197 0.29 -4.77 -17.20
N TYR A 198 0.67 -3.51 -17.42
CA TYR A 198 1.05 -2.61 -16.33
C TYR A 198 -0.12 -2.30 -15.38
N LEU A 199 -1.35 -2.19 -15.90
CA LEU A 199 -2.54 -2.02 -15.06
C LEU A 199 -2.78 -3.24 -14.17
N LEU A 200 -2.61 -4.46 -14.72
CA LEU A 200 -2.66 -5.70 -13.96
C LEU A 200 -1.57 -5.77 -12.88
N ASP A 201 -0.33 -5.41 -13.24
CA ASP A 201 0.78 -5.41 -12.29
C ASP A 201 0.54 -4.40 -11.15
N PHE A 202 -0.04 -3.23 -11.48
CA PHE A 202 -0.46 -2.23 -10.49
C PHE A 202 -1.55 -2.78 -9.56
N SER A 203 -2.60 -3.43 -10.09
CA SER A 203 -3.65 -4.06 -9.29
C SER A 203 -3.06 -5.15 -8.37
N ARG A 204 -2.28 -6.08 -8.93
CA ARG A 204 -1.68 -7.21 -8.19
C ARG A 204 -0.72 -6.76 -7.09
N ALA A 205 0.05 -5.70 -7.32
CA ALA A 205 0.93 -5.12 -6.31
C ALA A 205 0.16 -4.65 -5.05
N GLY A 206 -1.18 -4.57 -5.10
CA GLY A 206 -2.06 -4.24 -3.97
C GLY A 206 -2.61 -5.43 -3.18
N LYS A 207 -2.74 -6.62 -3.76
CA LYS A 207 -3.57 -7.72 -3.21
C LYS A 207 -2.81 -8.83 -2.51
N SER A 208 -1.60 -9.19 -2.98
CA SER A 208 -0.88 -10.35 -2.44
C SER A 208 -0.44 -10.11 -1.00
N GLU A 209 -0.59 -11.07 -0.10
CA GLU A 209 0.07 -10.98 1.21
C GLU A 209 1.57 -10.77 1.01
N ILE A 210 2.16 -9.82 1.76
CA ILE A 210 3.61 -9.60 1.72
C ILE A 210 4.30 -10.80 2.33
N LYS A 211 5.09 -11.50 1.54
CA LYS A 211 5.95 -12.59 2.02
C LYS A 211 7.29 -11.99 2.45
N ASN A 212 7.35 -11.59 3.71
CA ASN A 212 8.56 -11.02 4.27
C ASN A 212 9.69 -12.05 4.31
N THR A 213 10.79 -11.71 3.65
CA THR A 213 12.05 -12.44 3.65
C THR A 213 13.21 -11.46 3.82
N ASP A 214 14.34 -11.93 4.32
CA ASP A 214 15.55 -11.13 4.35
C ASP A 214 16.08 -10.92 2.93
N ILE A 215 16.32 -9.66 2.58
CA ILE A 215 16.81 -9.24 1.27
C ILE A 215 18.08 -8.41 1.46
N ASP A 216 19.23 -8.97 1.05
CA ASP A 216 20.46 -8.18 0.91
C ASP A 216 20.28 -7.19 -0.25
N MET A 217 20.01 -5.93 0.09
CA MET A 217 19.74 -4.89 -0.90
C MET A 217 20.95 -4.59 -1.77
N GLN A 218 22.16 -4.75 -1.28
CA GLN A 218 23.38 -4.48 -2.04
C GLN A 218 23.58 -5.50 -3.16
N GLU A 219 23.47 -6.77 -2.85
CA GLU A 219 23.55 -7.85 -3.84
C GLU A 219 22.38 -7.78 -4.81
N TYR A 220 21.17 -7.52 -4.28
CA TYR A 220 19.94 -7.53 -5.07
C TYR A 220 19.89 -6.39 -6.07
N CYS A 221 20.30 -5.17 -5.71
CA CYS A 221 20.42 -4.04 -6.63
C CYS A 221 21.40 -4.32 -7.77
N LYS A 222 22.58 -4.88 -7.46
CA LYS A 222 23.59 -5.24 -8.46
C LYS A 222 23.07 -6.28 -9.43
N LYS A 223 22.37 -7.31 -8.90
CA LYS A 223 21.77 -8.37 -9.72
C LYS A 223 20.70 -7.84 -10.65
N VAL A 224 19.75 -7.02 -10.15
CA VAL A 224 18.70 -6.43 -10.99
C VAL A 224 19.31 -5.53 -12.06
N PHE A 225 20.34 -4.75 -11.73
CA PHE A 225 21.02 -3.89 -12.70
C PHE A 225 21.72 -4.72 -13.79
N SER A 226 22.44 -5.81 -13.44
CA SER A 226 23.09 -6.67 -14.42
C SER A 226 22.09 -7.33 -15.38
N GLU A 227 20.93 -7.79 -14.87
CA GLU A 227 19.86 -8.36 -15.70
C GLU A 227 19.30 -7.34 -16.73
N MET A 228 19.49 -6.03 -16.50
CA MET A 228 18.97 -4.97 -17.37
C MET A 228 19.99 -4.43 -18.35
N ILE A 229 21.28 -4.52 -18.05
CA ILE A 229 22.35 -3.99 -18.91
C ILE A 229 22.53 -4.81 -20.20
N ASP A 230 22.30 -6.12 -20.17
CA ASP A 230 22.41 -6.99 -21.35
C ASP A 230 21.51 -6.52 -22.51
N ILE A 231 20.52 -5.67 -22.23
CA ILE A 231 19.59 -5.09 -23.21
C ILE A 231 20.14 -3.76 -23.81
N THR A 232 21.16 -3.13 -23.18
CA THR A 232 21.64 -1.77 -23.54
C THR A 232 23.13 -1.74 -23.89
N SER A 233 23.64 -2.75 -24.58
CA SER A 233 25.05 -3.14 -24.70
C SER A 233 26.07 -2.09 -25.20
N ASP A 234 25.64 -0.93 -25.74
CA ASP A 234 26.57 0.07 -26.33
C ASP A 234 26.72 1.38 -25.52
N ARG A 235 26.20 1.44 -24.28
CA ARG A 235 26.20 2.68 -23.50
C ARG A 235 27.19 2.63 -22.33
N ASP A 236 27.97 3.71 -22.14
CA ASP A 236 28.79 3.90 -20.93
C ASP A 236 27.87 4.26 -19.74
N ILE A 237 27.60 3.28 -18.87
CA ILE A 237 26.76 3.44 -17.69
C ILE A 237 27.55 3.07 -16.42
N ALA A 238 27.85 4.07 -15.62
CA ALA A 238 28.44 3.87 -14.29
C ALA A 238 27.32 3.68 -13.25
N PHE A 239 27.21 2.47 -12.70
CA PHE A 239 26.27 2.14 -11.62
C PHE A 239 27.03 1.99 -10.29
N ASN A 240 26.91 2.98 -9.43
CA ASN A 240 27.60 3.06 -8.15
C ASN A 240 26.65 2.66 -7.03
N VAL A 241 26.88 1.49 -6.42
CA VAL A 241 26.10 1.01 -5.28
C VAL A 241 26.92 1.21 -4.01
N GLY A 242 26.44 2.06 -3.12
CA GLY A 242 27.00 2.25 -1.79
C GLY A 242 26.75 1.07 -0.86
N LYS A 243 27.04 1.26 0.42
CA LYS A 243 26.74 0.27 1.44
C LYS A 243 25.23 0.22 1.70
N LEU A 244 24.56 -0.90 1.42
CA LEU A 244 23.13 -1.07 1.61
C LEU A 244 22.86 -2.14 2.68
N PRO A 245 21.82 -1.97 3.53
CA PRO A 245 21.45 -2.95 4.55
C PRO A 245 20.68 -4.13 3.97
N THR A 246 20.57 -5.19 4.77
CA THR A 246 19.54 -6.20 4.61
C THR A 246 18.21 -5.63 5.14
N ILE A 247 17.13 -5.83 4.38
CA ILE A 247 15.77 -5.40 4.75
C ILE A 247 14.85 -6.61 4.83
N LEU A 248 13.78 -6.47 5.61
CA LEU A 248 12.67 -7.41 5.62
C LEU A 248 11.63 -6.98 4.59
N GLY A 249 11.34 -7.83 3.60
CA GLY A 249 10.39 -7.47 2.54
C GLY A 249 10.02 -8.61 1.58
N ASP A 250 9.09 -8.33 0.67
CA ASP A 250 8.71 -9.26 -0.38
C ASP A 250 9.67 -9.16 -1.57
N LYS A 251 10.41 -10.24 -1.80
CA LYS A 251 11.47 -10.30 -2.81
C LYS A 251 10.98 -10.01 -4.24
N ILE A 252 9.76 -10.43 -4.57
CA ILE A 252 9.17 -10.22 -5.90
C ILE A 252 8.79 -8.75 -6.08
N LEU A 253 8.12 -8.17 -5.08
CA LEU A 253 7.72 -6.77 -5.12
C LEU A 253 8.92 -5.82 -5.10
N ILE A 254 9.93 -6.11 -4.27
CA ILE A 254 11.18 -5.32 -4.24
C ILE A 254 11.94 -5.44 -5.56
N LYS A 255 11.97 -6.63 -6.21
CA LYS A 255 12.53 -6.76 -7.57
C LYS A 255 11.83 -5.84 -8.56
N GLN A 256 10.50 -5.87 -8.58
CA GLN A 256 9.69 -5.04 -9.48
C GLN A 256 9.92 -3.54 -9.20
N PHE A 257 10.03 -3.15 -7.93
CA PHE A 257 10.37 -1.79 -7.54
C PHE A 257 11.74 -1.36 -8.10
N LEU A 258 12.79 -2.15 -7.86
CA LEU A 258 14.14 -1.87 -8.33
C LEU A 258 14.21 -1.81 -9.86
N GLN A 259 13.56 -2.73 -10.56
CA GLN A 259 13.47 -2.73 -12.01
C GLN A 259 12.85 -1.42 -12.54
N ASN A 260 11.77 -0.94 -11.95
CA ASN A 260 11.14 0.32 -12.36
C ASN A 260 12.06 1.53 -12.13
N ILE A 261 12.70 1.63 -10.95
CA ILE A 261 13.55 2.78 -10.62
C ILE A 261 14.83 2.78 -11.46
N ILE A 262 15.50 1.65 -11.58
CA ILE A 262 16.75 1.52 -12.35
C ILE A 262 16.47 1.72 -13.85
N SER A 263 15.37 1.16 -14.38
CA SER A 263 14.94 1.39 -15.77
C SER A 263 14.69 2.87 -16.06
N ASN A 264 14.04 3.58 -15.13
CA ASN A 264 13.85 5.01 -15.28
C ASN A 264 15.18 5.77 -15.30
N ALA A 265 16.11 5.45 -14.39
CA ALA A 265 17.44 6.07 -14.36
C ALA A 265 18.23 5.82 -15.67
N ILE A 266 18.22 4.57 -16.17
CA ILE A 266 18.86 4.23 -17.46
C ILE A 266 18.21 5.00 -18.61
N LYS A 267 16.88 5.06 -18.64
CA LYS A 267 16.10 5.71 -19.68
C LYS A 267 16.34 7.22 -19.74
N TYR A 268 16.21 7.91 -18.61
CA TYR A 268 16.33 9.37 -18.56
C TYR A 268 17.76 9.89 -18.67
N THR A 269 18.75 9.01 -18.51
CA THR A 269 20.17 9.31 -18.81
C THR A 269 20.56 9.02 -20.25
N SER A 270 19.63 8.59 -21.14
CA SER A 270 19.95 8.23 -22.54
C SER A 270 20.56 9.37 -23.34
N VAL A 271 20.28 10.61 -22.98
CA VAL A 271 20.85 11.82 -23.61
C VAL A 271 22.29 12.14 -23.16
N ARG A 272 22.82 11.45 -22.16
CA ARG A 272 24.14 11.67 -21.62
C ARG A 272 25.17 10.75 -22.28
N LYS A 273 26.35 11.27 -22.59
CA LYS A 273 27.49 10.47 -23.09
C LYS A 273 27.92 9.42 -22.08
N LYS A 274 27.92 9.79 -20.79
CA LYS A 274 28.17 8.90 -19.68
C LYS A 274 26.98 8.97 -18.70
N ALA A 275 26.26 7.88 -18.54
CA ALA A 275 25.21 7.78 -17.53
C ALA A 275 25.85 7.49 -16.17
N ILE A 276 25.45 8.22 -15.14
CA ILE A 276 25.89 8.01 -13.76
C ILE A 276 24.64 7.75 -12.94
N ILE A 277 24.56 6.55 -12.33
CA ILE A 277 23.46 6.15 -11.47
C ILE A 277 24.05 5.75 -10.12
N GLU A 278 23.62 6.39 -9.05
CA GLU A 278 24.07 6.15 -7.69
C GLU A 278 22.93 5.59 -6.84
N PHE A 279 23.17 4.49 -6.14
CA PHE A 279 22.22 3.90 -5.22
C PHE A 279 22.84 3.77 -3.84
N THR A 280 22.26 4.42 -2.84
CA THR A 280 22.79 4.43 -1.47
C THR A 280 21.70 4.47 -0.42
N CYS A 281 22.08 4.31 0.84
CA CYS A 281 21.19 4.27 1.99
C CYS A 281 21.81 5.02 3.17
N GLU A 282 20.96 5.74 3.90
CA GLU A 282 21.26 6.32 5.20
C GLU A 282 20.34 5.69 6.25
N GLU A 283 20.87 5.44 7.44
CA GLU A 283 20.09 4.98 8.56
C GLU A 283 19.64 6.17 9.40
N LYS A 284 18.30 6.35 9.55
CA LYS A 284 17.72 7.43 10.36
C LYS A 284 16.67 6.86 11.32
N ASN A 285 16.90 7.04 12.62
CA ASN A 285 16.00 6.56 13.69
C ASN A 285 15.68 5.05 13.51
N ASN A 286 14.41 4.72 13.23
CA ASN A 286 13.95 3.33 13.07
C ASN A 286 13.60 2.97 11.62
N VAL A 287 14.19 3.68 10.64
CA VAL A 287 13.95 3.46 9.20
C VAL A 287 15.25 3.54 8.41
N TYR A 288 15.31 2.77 7.33
CA TYR A 288 16.30 2.92 6.29
C TYR A 288 15.81 3.92 5.25
N VAL A 289 16.61 4.94 4.92
CA VAL A 289 16.31 5.96 3.91
C VAL A 289 17.23 5.72 2.71
N PHE A 290 16.67 5.20 1.64
CA PHE A 290 17.38 4.92 0.39
C PHE A 290 17.20 6.05 -0.60
N PHE A 291 18.17 6.21 -1.50
CA PHE A 291 17.95 6.97 -2.72
C PHE A 291 18.64 6.35 -3.94
N CYS A 292 18.00 6.53 -5.10
CA CYS A 292 18.58 6.31 -6.41
C CYS A 292 18.67 7.65 -7.11
N LYS A 293 19.89 8.08 -7.46
CA LYS A 293 20.18 9.35 -8.14
C LYS A 293 20.71 9.07 -9.53
N ASP A 294 20.24 9.81 -10.51
CA ASP A 294 20.75 9.80 -11.88
C ASP A 294 21.21 11.22 -12.32
N ASN A 295 22.03 11.28 -13.36
CA ASN A 295 22.46 12.52 -14.01
C ASN A 295 21.67 12.81 -15.30
N GLY A 296 20.42 12.35 -15.38
CA GLY A 296 19.56 12.46 -16.55
C GLY A 296 19.04 13.86 -16.84
N VAL A 297 17.91 13.93 -17.56
CA VAL A 297 17.26 15.20 -17.93
C VAL A 297 16.60 15.92 -16.76
N GLY A 298 16.31 15.21 -15.67
CA GLY A 298 15.59 15.77 -14.53
C GLY A 298 14.15 16.17 -14.86
N PHE A 299 13.55 16.99 -14.00
CA PHE A 299 12.20 17.52 -14.19
C PHE A 299 11.94 18.73 -13.29
N ASP A 300 10.88 19.49 -13.59
CA ASP A 300 10.42 20.60 -12.77
C ASP A 300 9.62 20.09 -11.56
N MET A 301 10.03 20.46 -10.35
CA MET A 301 9.43 20.07 -9.08
C MET A 301 7.96 20.46 -8.93
N LEU A 302 7.46 21.44 -9.68
CA LEU A 302 6.03 21.79 -9.74
C LEU A 302 5.14 20.59 -10.14
N TYR A 303 5.71 19.61 -10.80
CA TYR A 303 4.99 18.41 -11.28
C TYR A 303 5.30 17.15 -10.47
N ALA A 304 6.09 17.24 -9.40
CA ALA A 304 6.53 16.06 -8.63
C ALA A 304 5.36 15.19 -8.14
N ASP A 305 4.29 15.79 -7.63
CA ASP A 305 3.11 15.06 -7.14
C ASP A 305 2.34 14.31 -8.23
N LYS A 306 2.41 14.78 -9.48
CA LYS A 306 1.75 14.14 -10.61
C LYS A 306 2.45 12.87 -11.07
N LEU A 307 3.78 12.77 -10.84
CA LEU A 307 4.61 11.65 -11.32
C LEU A 307 4.22 10.28 -10.73
N PHE A 308 3.54 10.27 -9.59
CA PHE A 308 3.03 9.04 -8.96
C PHE A 308 1.59 8.69 -9.37
N ARG A 309 0.96 9.48 -10.24
CA ARG A 309 -0.36 9.15 -10.79
C ARG A 309 -0.21 8.17 -11.95
N VAL A 310 -1.19 7.29 -12.10
CA VAL A 310 -1.22 6.31 -13.19
C VAL A 310 -1.41 7.04 -14.52
N PHE A 311 -0.62 6.70 -15.53
CA PHE A 311 -0.61 7.29 -16.88
C PHE A 311 -0.11 8.74 -16.99
N GLU A 312 0.34 9.35 -15.90
CA GLU A 312 0.95 10.69 -15.94
C GLU A 312 2.40 10.62 -16.41
N ARG A 313 2.80 11.58 -17.24
CA ARG A 313 4.15 11.70 -17.80
C ARG A 313 4.50 13.17 -18.00
N LEU A 314 5.76 13.54 -17.75
CA LEU A 314 6.28 14.88 -17.98
C LEU A 314 7.01 15.02 -19.33
N HIS A 315 7.65 13.94 -19.79
CA HIS A 315 8.34 13.91 -21.07
C HIS A 315 7.50 13.21 -22.13
N SER A 316 7.62 13.65 -23.38
CA SER A 316 6.87 13.07 -24.50
C SER A 316 7.27 11.62 -24.78
N SER A 317 6.34 10.84 -25.38
CA SER A 317 6.62 9.45 -25.76
C SER A 317 7.67 9.32 -26.87
N ARG A 318 7.90 10.40 -27.62
CA ARG A 318 8.91 10.45 -28.69
C ARG A 318 10.32 10.58 -28.10
N GLU A 319 10.46 11.29 -26.98
CA GLU A 319 11.76 11.51 -26.33
C GLU A 319 12.14 10.33 -25.43
N PHE A 320 11.21 9.84 -24.62
CA PHE A 320 11.48 8.73 -23.70
C PHE A 320 10.32 7.73 -23.70
N PRO A 321 10.57 6.46 -24.09
CA PRO A 321 9.52 5.44 -24.11
C PRO A 321 9.03 5.10 -22.72
N GLY A 322 7.70 4.84 -22.57
CA GLY A 322 7.13 4.41 -21.29
C GLY A 322 5.66 4.76 -21.14
N ASN A 323 4.95 4.12 -20.21
CA ASN A 323 3.49 4.17 -20.10
C ASN A 323 3.00 4.95 -18.86
N GLY A 324 3.88 5.59 -18.07
CA GLY A 324 3.48 6.40 -16.92
C GLY A 324 2.91 5.62 -15.72
N VAL A 325 3.15 4.30 -15.62
CA VAL A 325 2.62 3.46 -14.54
C VAL A 325 3.72 3.04 -13.54
N GLY A 326 4.98 3.01 -13.95
CA GLY A 326 6.08 2.49 -13.15
C GLY A 326 6.23 3.14 -11.77
N LEU A 327 6.17 4.47 -11.68
CA LEU A 327 6.29 5.20 -10.40
C LEU A 327 5.05 5.00 -9.51
N ALA A 328 3.86 4.85 -10.08
CA ALA A 328 2.65 4.52 -9.33
C ALA A 328 2.77 3.13 -8.68
N ILE A 329 3.31 2.14 -9.41
CA ILE A 329 3.65 0.80 -8.87
C ILE A 329 4.69 0.93 -7.75
N CYS A 330 5.75 1.70 -7.96
CA CYS A 330 6.78 1.94 -6.94
C CYS A 330 6.19 2.50 -5.65
N LYS A 331 5.34 3.51 -5.74
CA LYS A 331 4.66 4.09 -4.59
C LYS A 331 3.83 3.05 -3.84
N ARG A 332 3.07 2.24 -4.56
CA ARG A 332 2.23 1.19 -3.97
C ARG A 332 3.07 0.11 -3.26
N ILE A 333 4.15 -0.34 -3.88
CA ILE A 333 5.05 -1.34 -3.29
C ILE A 333 5.66 -0.81 -1.99
N ILE A 334 6.20 0.41 -1.99
CA ILE A 334 6.84 1.00 -0.82
C ILE A 334 5.84 1.26 0.30
N GLN A 335 4.64 1.76 -0.01
CA GLN A 335 3.58 1.95 0.98
C GLN A 335 3.16 0.63 1.65
N ARG A 336 3.09 -0.46 0.91
CA ARG A 336 2.80 -1.79 1.46
C ARG A 336 3.90 -2.31 2.40
N HIS A 337 5.15 -1.90 2.18
CA HIS A 337 6.26 -2.19 3.10
C HIS A 337 6.34 -1.17 4.27
N GLY A 338 5.28 -0.35 4.48
CA GLY A 338 5.24 0.64 5.55
C GLY A 338 6.12 1.86 5.32
N GLY A 339 6.66 2.03 4.12
CA GLY A 339 7.55 3.10 3.74
C GLY A 339 6.88 4.28 3.04
N LYS A 340 7.70 5.27 2.69
CA LYS A 340 7.33 6.45 1.90
C LYS A 340 8.27 6.57 0.71
N ILE A 341 7.79 7.17 -0.39
CA ILE A 341 8.58 7.44 -1.60
C ILE A 341 8.32 8.87 -2.07
N TRP A 342 9.36 9.57 -2.49
CA TRP A 342 9.27 10.91 -3.11
C TRP A 342 10.40 11.12 -4.11
N LEU A 343 10.27 12.15 -4.93
CA LEU A 343 11.22 12.51 -5.97
C LEU A 343 11.72 13.92 -5.74
N GLU A 344 12.99 14.13 -6.02
CA GLU A 344 13.62 15.43 -6.17
C GLU A 344 14.26 15.48 -7.56
N GLY A 345 14.06 16.56 -8.29
CA GLY A 345 14.59 16.72 -9.64
C GLY A 345 14.93 18.15 -9.94
N GLU A 346 15.89 18.33 -10.83
CA GLU A 346 16.24 19.63 -11.39
C GLU A 346 16.51 19.43 -12.89
N ILE A 347 15.94 20.31 -13.70
CA ILE A 347 16.06 20.24 -15.16
C ILE A 347 17.55 20.22 -15.53
N ASP A 348 17.93 19.28 -16.39
CA ASP A 348 19.29 19.01 -16.86
C ASP A 348 20.34 18.57 -15.82
N LYS A 349 19.96 18.41 -14.55
CA LYS A 349 20.85 17.92 -13.48
C LYS A 349 20.55 16.50 -13.01
N GLY A 350 19.36 15.97 -13.39
CA GLY A 350 18.95 14.61 -13.08
C GLY A 350 17.87 14.52 -12.02
N THR A 351 17.62 13.30 -11.58
CA THR A 351 16.55 12.96 -10.63
C THR A 351 17.14 12.18 -9.44
N LYS A 352 16.55 12.40 -8.27
CA LYS A 352 16.82 11.65 -7.06
C LYS A 352 15.50 11.06 -6.55
N CYS A 353 15.39 9.75 -6.61
CA CYS A 353 14.26 9.01 -6.09
C CYS A 353 14.58 8.52 -4.69
N TRP A 354 13.88 9.05 -3.71
CA TRP A 354 13.98 8.68 -2.30
C TRP A 354 12.90 7.68 -1.91
N PHE A 355 13.24 6.74 -1.04
CA PHE A 355 12.25 5.90 -0.39
C PHE A 355 12.71 5.42 0.98
N THR A 356 11.74 5.06 1.84
CA THR A 356 12.02 4.53 3.17
C THR A 356 11.48 3.12 3.32
N ILE A 357 12.16 2.31 4.13
CA ILE A 357 11.67 1.00 4.59
C ILE A 357 11.90 0.94 6.11
N PRO A 358 10.87 0.58 6.93
CA PRO A 358 11.05 0.32 8.36
C PRO A 358 12.07 -0.80 8.60
N LYS A 359 12.72 -0.74 9.78
CA LYS A 359 13.64 -1.80 10.23
C LYS A 359 12.92 -3.04 10.72
#